data_83c54ed7d7056c6eb3d00713ff677c15
#
_entry.id   83c54ed7d7056c6eb3d00713ff677c15
#
_cell.length_a   1.000
_cell.length_b   1.000
_cell.length_c   1.000
_cell.angle_alpha   90.00
_cell.angle_beta   90.00
_cell.angle_gamma   90.00
#
_symmetry.space_group_name_H-M   'P 1'
#
loop_
_entity.id
_entity.type
_entity.pdbx_description
1 polymer ?
#
loop_
_entity_poly.entity_id
_entity_poly.type
_entity_poly.pdbx_seq_one_letter_code
_entity_poly.pdbx_strand_id
1 'polypeptide(L)'
;MTRGVETMAKLFEPFQLKSLSLRNRVVMSPMCMYSVWAEDGRLNDFHVTHLVSRAVGGAGLVMVEMSDVDPDGRITVRDSGIWDDRHQGALAAIGEQVHAYGAAFGVQIAHAGRKAQSESLSPVGPSAIRFSDRYRVPHAMTTDEVRQMVERFRAGAARAVAAGVDVIELHGAHGYLVHQFMSRASNQRDDGYGEPTQFGREVIGAMRSVMPAGMPLFMRVSGTEHSPLGYGVEDLVAMARVFQAAGVDLFDVSSGGNLPVPVAEFPGYQVPYAEAVGRGIGGPVMAVGCLDDYALAESIVAEGRVNLVAIGRGMLRDPYWANSAALALGEHTLLPDQYHRAIPTDRR
;
A
#
# COMPACT_ATOMS: atom_id res chain seq x y z
N MET A 1 -8.33 44.58 13.36
CA MET A 1 -8.32 43.13 13.59
C MET A 1 -7.25 42.54 12.68
N THR A 2 -6.10 42.20 13.27
CA THR A 2 -5.02 41.53 12.53
C THR A 2 -5.54 40.14 12.13
N ARG A 3 -5.70 39.89 10.81
CA ARG A 3 -5.82 38.53 10.31
C ARG A 3 -4.56 37.80 10.76
N GLY A 4 -4.70 36.84 11.69
CA GLY A 4 -3.63 35.91 12.01
C GLY A 4 -3.20 35.26 10.68
N VAL A 5 -1.91 35.00 10.54
CA VAL A 5 -1.40 34.19 9.44
C VAL A 5 -2.15 32.84 9.54
N GLU A 6 -3.16 32.63 8.69
CA GLU A 6 -3.80 31.32 8.56
C GLU A 6 -2.70 30.38 8.05
N THR A 7 -2.19 29.52 8.93
CA THR A 7 -1.22 28.48 8.55
C THR A 7 -1.98 27.41 7.77
N MET A 8 -1.47 27.04 6.61
CA MET A 8 -2.00 25.94 5.79
C MET A 8 -2.16 24.67 6.65
N ALA A 9 -3.30 23.97 6.51
CA ALA A 9 -3.51 22.68 7.17
C ALA A 9 -2.41 21.70 6.74
N LYS A 10 -1.83 21.03 7.72
CA LYS A 10 -0.64 20.18 7.53
C LYS A 10 -0.89 19.06 6.52
N LEU A 11 -2.13 18.59 6.45
CA LEU A 11 -2.58 17.58 5.49
C LEU A 11 -2.37 18.03 4.04
N PHE A 12 -2.43 19.35 3.77
CA PHE A 12 -2.28 19.92 2.43
C PHE A 12 -0.90 20.49 2.16
N GLU A 13 0.01 20.47 3.14
CA GLU A 13 1.41 20.79 2.87
C GLU A 13 2.06 19.72 1.98
N PRO A 14 2.94 20.11 1.04
CA PRO A 14 3.71 19.17 0.25
C PRO A 14 4.53 18.21 1.12
N PHE A 15 4.77 17.02 0.58
CA PHE A 15 5.65 16.01 1.20
C PHE A 15 6.70 15.55 0.20
N GLN A 16 7.96 15.49 0.64
CA GLN A 16 9.09 15.06 -0.19
C GLN A 16 9.76 13.84 0.42
N LEU A 17 9.97 12.80 -0.38
CA LEU A 17 10.77 11.63 -0.01
C LEU A 17 11.57 11.15 -1.22
N LYS A 18 12.89 11.32 -1.16
CA LYS A 18 13.78 11.08 -2.32
C LYS A 18 13.28 11.87 -3.56
N SER A 19 13.08 11.20 -4.70
CA SER A 19 12.54 11.83 -5.92
C SER A 19 11.03 12.03 -5.90
N LEU A 20 10.30 11.39 -4.98
CA LEU A 20 8.85 11.51 -4.87
C LEU A 20 8.48 12.87 -4.24
N SER A 21 7.73 13.68 -4.98
CA SER A 21 7.15 14.94 -4.49
C SER A 21 5.64 14.85 -4.53
N LEU A 22 4.99 14.94 -3.37
CA LEU A 22 3.54 14.93 -3.25
C LEU A 22 3.03 16.34 -2.99
N ARG A 23 1.96 16.75 -3.71
CA ARG A 23 1.31 18.05 -3.56
C ARG A 23 0.58 18.22 -2.23
N ASN A 24 0.24 17.10 -1.56
CA ASN A 24 -0.36 17.03 -0.23
C ASN A 24 -0.07 15.65 0.38
N ARG A 25 -0.52 15.42 1.62
CA ARG A 25 -0.25 14.21 2.39
C ARG A 25 -1.37 13.17 2.35
N VAL A 26 -2.31 13.32 1.41
CA VAL A 26 -3.45 12.43 1.23
C VAL A 26 -3.12 11.37 0.18
N VAL A 27 -3.19 10.11 0.57
CA VAL A 27 -2.92 8.95 -0.29
C VAL A 27 -4.20 8.15 -0.50
N MET A 28 -4.52 7.82 -1.75
CA MET A 28 -5.48 6.76 -2.03
C MET A 28 -4.85 5.42 -1.69
N SER A 29 -5.35 4.74 -0.65
CA SER A 29 -4.88 3.42 -0.24
C SER A 29 -5.06 2.40 -1.37
N PRO A 30 -4.11 1.46 -1.58
CA PRO A 30 -4.32 0.34 -2.51
C PRO A 30 -5.48 -0.53 -2.01
N MET A 31 -6.43 -0.82 -2.91
CA MET A 31 -7.64 -1.59 -2.60
C MET A 31 -7.96 -2.56 -3.74
N CYS A 32 -7.99 -3.86 -3.46
CA CYS A 32 -8.36 -4.87 -4.44
C CYS A 32 -9.80 -4.67 -4.92
N MET A 33 -9.99 -4.51 -6.21
CA MET A 33 -11.28 -4.23 -6.84
C MET A 33 -11.88 -5.46 -7.54
N TYR A 34 -11.06 -6.51 -7.75
CA TYR A 34 -11.51 -7.76 -8.39
C TYR A 34 -12.19 -7.52 -9.74
N SER A 35 -11.67 -6.58 -10.53
CA SER A 35 -12.32 -6.04 -11.72
C SER A 35 -11.56 -6.30 -13.02
N VAL A 36 -10.62 -7.24 -13.02
CA VAL A 36 -9.97 -7.73 -14.24
C VAL A 36 -10.86 -8.80 -14.87
N TRP A 37 -11.82 -8.33 -15.69
CA TRP A 37 -12.86 -9.21 -16.27
C TRP A 37 -12.32 -10.26 -17.24
N ALA A 38 -11.20 -9.97 -17.89
CA ALA A 38 -10.52 -10.90 -18.81
C ALA A 38 -9.68 -11.96 -18.09
N GLU A 39 -9.56 -11.88 -16.76
CA GLU A 39 -8.81 -12.79 -15.88
C GLU A 39 -7.31 -12.93 -16.25
N ASP A 40 -6.81 -11.96 -17.03
CA ASP A 40 -5.44 -11.92 -17.57
C ASP A 40 -4.46 -11.01 -16.79
N GLY A 41 -4.91 -10.42 -15.68
CA GLY A 41 -4.14 -9.51 -14.82
C GLY A 41 -4.04 -8.07 -15.34
N ARG A 42 -4.57 -7.74 -16.53
CA ARG A 42 -4.43 -6.41 -17.14
C ARG A 42 -5.47 -5.44 -16.62
N LEU A 43 -5.01 -4.27 -16.19
CA LEU A 43 -5.89 -3.15 -15.87
C LEU A 43 -6.74 -2.76 -17.09
N ASN A 44 -7.96 -2.32 -16.85
CA ASN A 44 -8.96 -2.02 -17.89
C ASN A 44 -9.67 -0.68 -17.62
N ASP A 45 -10.70 -0.34 -18.38
CA ASP A 45 -11.42 0.94 -18.28
C ASP A 45 -12.02 1.23 -16.90
N PHE A 46 -12.38 0.18 -16.15
CA PHE A 46 -12.79 0.35 -14.77
C PHE A 46 -11.67 0.98 -13.93
N HIS A 47 -10.44 0.47 -14.08
CA HIS A 47 -9.27 0.96 -13.34
C HIS A 47 -8.89 2.40 -13.77
N VAL A 48 -9.04 2.73 -15.05
CA VAL A 48 -8.88 4.13 -15.53
C VAL A 48 -9.83 5.05 -14.77
N THR A 49 -11.12 4.75 -14.80
CA THR A 49 -12.15 5.57 -14.12
C THR A 49 -11.90 5.62 -12.60
N HIS A 50 -11.58 4.47 -11.99
CA HIS A 50 -11.35 4.34 -10.57
C HIS A 50 -10.15 5.17 -10.10
N LEU A 51 -8.99 5.04 -10.74
CA LEU A 51 -7.75 5.68 -10.30
C LEU A 51 -7.70 7.17 -10.69
N VAL A 52 -8.04 7.49 -11.93
CA VAL A 52 -7.97 8.88 -12.44
C VAL A 52 -8.95 9.80 -11.71
N SER A 53 -10.14 9.31 -11.37
CA SER A 53 -11.10 10.14 -10.61
C SER A 53 -10.57 10.62 -9.25
N ARG A 54 -9.68 9.85 -8.57
CA ARG A 54 -9.07 10.25 -7.31
C ARG A 54 -7.94 11.27 -7.51
N ALA A 55 -7.24 11.21 -8.63
CA ALA A 55 -6.29 12.26 -9.01
C ALA A 55 -7.02 13.58 -9.29
N VAL A 56 -8.12 13.55 -10.07
CA VAL A 56 -9.05 14.68 -10.24
C VAL A 56 -9.61 15.15 -8.90
N GLY A 57 -9.91 14.23 -8.02
CA GLY A 57 -10.41 14.45 -6.66
C GLY A 57 -9.41 15.06 -5.68
N GLY A 58 -8.16 15.29 -6.10
CA GLY A 58 -7.17 16.03 -5.31
C GLY A 58 -6.20 15.18 -4.49
N ALA A 59 -6.21 13.84 -4.59
CA ALA A 59 -5.23 13.00 -3.91
C ALA A 59 -3.79 13.37 -4.28
N GLY A 60 -2.87 13.34 -3.31
CA GLY A 60 -1.45 13.56 -3.54
C GLY A 60 -0.76 12.36 -4.19
N LEU A 61 -1.17 11.16 -3.81
CA LEU A 61 -0.69 9.89 -4.36
C LEU A 61 -1.87 8.95 -4.61
N VAL A 62 -1.91 8.33 -5.78
CA VAL A 62 -2.88 7.30 -6.14
C VAL A 62 -2.15 5.97 -6.24
N MET A 63 -2.53 5.00 -5.38
CA MET A 63 -1.96 3.66 -5.36
C MET A 63 -2.85 2.68 -6.10
N VAL A 64 -2.26 1.99 -7.08
CA VAL A 64 -2.89 0.83 -7.72
C VAL A 64 -3.00 -0.30 -6.70
N GLU A 65 -4.10 -1.04 -6.79
CA GLU A 65 -4.34 -2.24 -5.98
C GLU A 65 -3.20 -3.24 -6.02
N MET A 66 -3.19 -4.20 -5.09
CA MET A 66 -2.31 -5.34 -5.07
C MET A 66 -2.20 -5.94 -6.48
N SER A 67 -1.00 -5.86 -7.06
CA SER A 67 -0.66 -6.38 -8.38
C SER A 67 0.29 -7.55 -8.21
N ASP A 68 -0.16 -8.74 -8.60
CA ASP A 68 0.51 -9.99 -8.26
C ASP A 68 1.69 -10.30 -9.17
N VAL A 69 2.78 -10.81 -8.59
CA VAL A 69 4.01 -11.16 -9.30
C VAL A 69 3.98 -12.56 -9.95
N ASP A 70 2.87 -13.28 -9.75
CA ASP A 70 2.64 -14.64 -10.22
C ASP A 70 1.16 -14.82 -10.59
N PRO A 71 0.81 -15.50 -11.69
CA PRO A 71 -0.59 -15.82 -12.00
C PRO A 71 -1.31 -16.55 -10.87
N ASP A 72 -0.65 -17.45 -10.16
CA ASP A 72 -1.18 -18.16 -9.00
C ASP A 72 -1.11 -17.36 -7.69
N GLY A 73 -0.43 -16.21 -7.73
CA GLY A 73 -0.31 -15.29 -6.61
C GLY A 73 -1.53 -14.44 -6.31
N ARG A 74 -2.56 -14.52 -7.13
CA ARG A 74 -3.80 -13.74 -7.01
C ARG A 74 -4.69 -14.23 -5.86
N ILE A 75 -5.49 -13.34 -5.28
CA ILE A 75 -6.57 -13.71 -4.35
C ILE A 75 -7.68 -14.39 -5.14
N THR A 76 -8.10 -13.74 -6.23
CA THR A 76 -9.06 -14.26 -7.20
C THR A 76 -8.50 -14.15 -8.62
N VAL A 77 -9.09 -14.86 -9.56
CA VAL A 77 -8.68 -14.77 -10.98
C VAL A 77 -8.87 -13.36 -11.57
N ARG A 78 -9.61 -12.48 -10.88
CA ARG A 78 -9.91 -11.10 -11.32
C ARG A 78 -9.00 -10.04 -10.71
N ASP A 79 -7.93 -10.42 -10.02
CA ASP A 79 -6.96 -9.49 -9.48
C ASP A 79 -6.05 -8.93 -10.58
N SER A 80 -5.49 -7.76 -10.35
CA SER A 80 -4.47 -7.18 -11.21
C SER A 80 -3.15 -7.94 -11.09
N GLY A 81 -2.32 -7.87 -12.11
CA GLY A 81 -1.05 -8.55 -12.19
C GLY A 81 0.09 -7.69 -12.68
N ILE A 82 1.31 -8.12 -12.35
CA ILE A 82 2.55 -7.54 -12.85
C ILE A 82 3.57 -8.63 -13.21
N TRP A 83 3.10 -9.87 -13.41
CA TRP A 83 3.94 -11.03 -13.72
C TRP A 83 4.39 -11.11 -15.18
N ASP A 84 3.80 -10.33 -16.09
CA ASP A 84 4.05 -10.37 -17.54
C ASP A 84 4.22 -8.95 -18.09
N ASP A 85 5.04 -8.79 -19.14
CA ASP A 85 5.31 -7.47 -19.75
C ASP A 85 4.06 -6.84 -20.38
N ARG A 86 3.04 -7.64 -20.74
CA ARG A 86 1.74 -7.17 -21.22
C ARG A 86 0.99 -6.27 -20.22
N HIS A 87 1.33 -6.32 -18.93
CA HIS A 87 0.70 -5.49 -17.89
C HIS A 87 1.21 -4.04 -17.91
N GLN A 88 2.43 -3.80 -18.40
CA GLN A 88 3.10 -2.50 -18.36
C GLN A 88 2.32 -1.41 -19.10
N GLY A 89 1.82 -1.70 -20.30
CA GLY A 89 1.17 -0.70 -21.15
C GLY A 89 -0.09 -0.08 -20.51
N ALA A 90 -0.93 -0.90 -19.89
CA ALA A 90 -2.13 -0.42 -19.21
C ALA A 90 -1.77 0.38 -17.95
N LEU A 91 -0.78 -0.08 -17.17
CA LEU A 91 -0.30 0.62 -15.98
C LEU A 91 0.28 2.00 -16.36
N ALA A 92 1.13 2.09 -17.39
CA ALA A 92 1.71 3.33 -17.87
C ALA A 92 0.65 4.32 -18.36
N ALA A 93 -0.33 3.87 -19.16
CA ALA A 93 -1.39 4.72 -19.68
C ALA A 93 -2.29 5.31 -18.59
N ILE A 94 -2.50 4.59 -17.49
CA ILE A 94 -3.21 5.12 -16.32
C ILE A 94 -2.34 6.12 -15.58
N GLY A 95 -1.05 5.81 -15.40
CA GLY A 95 -0.08 6.70 -14.75
C GLY A 95 0.02 8.06 -15.43
N GLU A 96 0.11 8.09 -16.76
CA GLU A 96 0.11 9.33 -17.55
C GLU A 96 -1.14 10.19 -17.27
N GLN A 97 -2.32 9.59 -17.18
CA GLN A 97 -3.54 10.30 -16.85
C GLN A 97 -3.58 10.80 -15.41
N VAL A 98 -3.09 10.01 -14.44
CA VAL A 98 -2.99 10.43 -13.04
C VAL A 98 -2.03 11.62 -12.90
N HIS A 99 -0.86 11.55 -13.55
CA HIS A 99 0.11 12.65 -13.59
C HIS A 99 -0.44 13.92 -14.23
N ALA A 100 -1.27 13.81 -15.28
CA ALA A 100 -1.90 14.95 -15.92
C ALA A 100 -2.79 15.77 -14.98
N TYR A 101 -3.29 15.16 -13.89
CA TYR A 101 -4.02 15.83 -12.82
C TYR A 101 -3.15 16.16 -11.59
N GLY A 102 -1.84 16.05 -11.71
CA GLY A 102 -0.86 16.47 -10.69
C GLY A 102 -0.77 15.55 -9.45
N ALA A 103 -1.30 14.35 -9.50
CA ALA A 103 -1.07 13.33 -8.47
C ALA A 103 0.13 12.46 -8.83
N ALA A 104 0.87 12.00 -7.84
CA ALA A 104 1.84 10.92 -8.03
C ALA A 104 1.12 9.57 -8.17
N PHE A 105 1.80 8.60 -8.80
CA PHE A 105 1.24 7.30 -9.13
C PHE A 105 2.12 6.17 -8.61
N GLY A 106 1.54 5.22 -7.89
CA GLY A 106 2.24 4.07 -7.33
C GLY A 106 1.51 2.76 -7.55
N VAL A 107 2.20 1.65 -7.33
CA VAL A 107 1.64 0.31 -7.41
C VAL A 107 2.05 -0.52 -6.20
N GLN A 108 1.11 -1.27 -5.63
CA GLN A 108 1.39 -2.24 -4.60
C GLN A 108 1.70 -3.60 -5.23
N ILE A 109 2.89 -4.15 -4.99
CA ILE A 109 3.33 -5.45 -5.51
C ILE A 109 3.18 -6.51 -4.43
N ALA A 110 2.60 -7.66 -4.81
CA ALA A 110 2.25 -8.69 -3.84
C ALA A 110 2.19 -10.12 -4.41
N HIS A 111 1.84 -11.05 -3.53
CA HIS A 111 1.44 -12.42 -3.81
C HIS A 111 0.53 -12.90 -2.67
N ALA A 112 -0.67 -13.39 -2.98
CA ALA A 112 -1.65 -13.79 -1.97
C ALA A 112 -1.21 -14.96 -1.08
N GLY A 113 -0.30 -15.80 -1.58
CA GLY A 113 0.17 -16.94 -0.82
C GLY A 113 -0.97 -17.92 -0.48
N ARG A 114 -1.08 -18.29 0.78
CA ARG A 114 -2.13 -19.19 1.30
C ARG A 114 -3.55 -18.60 1.25
N LYS A 115 -3.69 -17.34 0.87
CA LYS A 115 -5.00 -16.66 0.78
C LYS A 115 -5.56 -16.61 -0.63
N ALA A 116 -4.99 -17.32 -1.60
CA ALA A 116 -5.60 -17.54 -2.91
C ALA A 116 -6.92 -18.30 -2.76
N GLN A 117 -8.01 -17.72 -3.29
CA GLN A 117 -9.39 -18.22 -3.07
C GLN A 117 -9.96 -18.96 -4.26
N SER A 118 -9.70 -18.52 -5.51
CA SER A 118 -10.22 -19.20 -6.69
C SER A 118 -9.66 -20.62 -6.82
N GLU A 119 -10.52 -21.57 -7.15
CA GLU A 119 -10.17 -23.00 -7.22
C GLU A 119 -9.08 -23.32 -8.25
N SER A 120 -9.02 -22.52 -9.32
CA SER A 120 -8.02 -22.67 -10.39
C SER A 120 -6.61 -22.19 -9.98
N LEU A 121 -6.46 -21.47 -8.86
CA LEU A 121 -5.16 -21.00 -8.37
C LEU A 121 -4.49 -22.04 -7.47
N SER A 122 -3.16 -22.06 -7.45
CA SER A 122 -2.35 -22.96 -6.64
C SER A 122 -1.74 -22.23 -5.43
N PRO A 123 -2.40 -22.24 -4.23
CA PRO A 123 -1.89 -21.51 -3.09
C PRO A 123 -0.55 -22.07 -2.62
N VAL A 124 0.39 -21.18 -2.35
CA VAL A 124 1.70 -21.50 -1.78
C VAL A 124 1.89 -20.76 -0.44
N GLY A 125 2.86 -21.18 0.36
CA GLY A 125 3.19 -20.51 1.60
C GLY A 125 4.53 -20.98 2.16
N PRO A 126 5.02 -20.36 3.25
CA PRO A 126 6.24 -20.82 3.92
C PRO A 126 6.07 -22.23 4.51
N SER A 127 4.86 -22.58 4.93
CA SER A 127 4.51 -23.88 5.52
C SER A 127 3.11 -24.31 5.07
N ALA A 128 2.80 -25.61 5.16
CA ALA A 128 1.49 -26.18 4.79
C ALA A 128 0.40 -25.86 5.85
N ILE A 129 0.24 -24.59 6.19
CA ILE A 129 -0.70 -24.08 7.19
C ILE A 129 -1.74 -23.21 6.50
N ARG A 130 -2.99 -23.70 6.39
CA ARG A 130 -4.11 -22.94 5.81
C ARG A 130 -4.47 -21.72 6.67
N PHE A 131 -5.05 -20.68 6.04
CA PHE A 131 -5.49 -19.49 6.75
C PHE A 131 -6.67 -19.78 7.71
N SER A 132 -7.66 -20.52 7.24
CA SER A 132 -8.82 -20.99 8.02
C SER A 132 -9.44 -22.22 7.34
N ASP A 133 -10.48 -22.80 7.94
CA ASP A 133 -11.16 -23.97 7.38
C ASP A 133 -11.79 -23.75 6.00
N ARG A 134 -12.02 -22.49 5.61
CA ARG A 134 -12.54 -22.12 4.29
C ARG A 134 -11.46 -22.03 3.20
N TYR A 135 -10.18 -22.11 3.58
CA TYR A 135 -9.04 -21.99 2.66
C TYR A 135 -8.36 -23.34 2.48
N ARG A 136 -7.83 -23.55 1.29
CA ARG A 136 -7.04 -24.75 0.99
C ARG A 136 -5.73 -24.73 1.77
N VAL A 137 -5.19 -25.93 2.04
CA VAL A 137 -3.83 -26.06 2.56
C VAL A 137 -2.87 -25.64 1.44
N PRO A 138 -1.99 -24.65 1.66
CA PRO A 138 -1.02 -24.25 0.65
C PRO A 138 0.08 -25.30 0.47
N HIS A 139 0.67 -25.35 -0.72
CA HIS A 139 1.95 -26.02 -0.92
C HIS A 139 3.03 -25.29 -0.10
N ALA A 140 3.74 -26.04 0.76
CA ALA A 140 4.90 -25.51 1.47
C ALA A 140 6.07 -25.36 0.49
N MET A 141 6.47 -24.12 0.22
CA MET A 141 7.54 -23.82 -0.74
C MET A 141 8.87 -24.45 -0.31
N THR A 142 9.57 -25.10 -1.23
CA THR A 142 10.96 -25.47 -1.07
C THR A 142 11.86 -24.22 -1.03
N THR A 143 13.09 -24.36 -0.53
CA THR A 143 14.07 -23.27 -0.53
C THR A 143 14.32 -22.69 -1.92
N ASP A 144 14.33 -23.53 -2.95
CA ASP A 144 14.53 -23.09 -4.34
C ASP A 144 13.29 -22.35 -4.89
N GLU A 145 12.07 -22.78 -4.57
CA GLU A 145 10.85 -22.06 -4.90
C GLU A 145 10.78 -20.68 -4.20
N VAL A 146 11.26 -20.58 -2.97
CA VAL A 146 11.37 -19.28 -2.28
C VAL A 146 12.33 -18.35 -3.03
N ARG A 147 13.50 -18.84 -3.46
CA ARG A 147 14.44 -18.05 -4.27
C ARG A 147 13.86 -17.62 -5.60
N GLN A 148 13.13 -18.49 -6.28
CA GLN A 148 12.40 -18.15 -7.52
C GLN A 148 11.34 -17.08 -7.26
N MET A 149 10.65 -17.14 -6.12
CA MET A 149 9.67 -16.12 -5.74
C MET A 149 10.32 -14.74 -5.54
N VAL A 150 11.51 -14.67 -4.92
CA VAL A 150 12.29 -13.42 -4.83
C VAL A 150 12.54 -12.83 -6.23
N GLU A 151 12.92 -13.67 -7.21
CA GLU A 151 13.12 -13.21 -8.59
C GLU A 151 11.83 -12.74 -9.29
N ARG A 152 10.67 -13.31 -8.96
CA ARG A 152 9.36 -12.83 -9.44
C ARG A 152 9.05 -11.42 -8.91
N PHE A 153 9.32 -11.16 -7.63
CA PHE A 153 9.20 -9.80 -7.06
C PHE A 153 10.15 -8.81 -7.74
N ARG A 154 11.40 -9.22 -8.00
CA ARG A 154 12.37 -8.41 -8.75
C ARG A 154 11.85 -8.06 -10.15
N ALA A 155 11.34 -9.05 -10.88
CA ALA A 155 10.80 -8.85 -12.23
C ALA A 155 9.55 -7.97 -12.21
N GLY A 156 8.65 -8.12 -11.22
CA GLY A 156 7.49 -7.26 -11.01
C GLY A 156 7.90 -5.80 -10.77
N ALA A 157 8.91 -5.57 -9.91
CA ALA A 157 9.45 -4.24 -9.67
C ALA A 157 10.05 -3.61 -10.94
N ALA A 158 10.79 -4.39 -11.73
CA ALA A 158 11.35 -3.91 -13.01
C ALA A 158 10.24 -3.46 -13.98
N ARG A 159 9.13 -4.19 -14.06
CA ARG A 159 7.96 -3.82 -14.87
C ARG A 159 7.26 -2.56 -14.36
N ALA A 160 7.13 -2.41 -13.05
CA ALA A 160 6.57 -1.20 -12.45
C ALA A 160 7.42 0.03 -12.78
N VAL A 161 8.76 -0.08 -12.65
CA VAL A 161 9.71 0.97 -13.05
C VAL A 161 9.57 1.30 -14.54
N ALA A 162 9.51 0.29 -15.41
CA ALA A 162 9.36 0.48 -16.84
C ALA A 162 8.01 1.13 -17.22
N ALA A 163 6.96 0.91 -16.43
CA ALA A 163 5.67 1.56 -16.59
C ALA A 163 5.64 3.02 -16.08
N GLY A 164 6.72 3.53 -15.49
CA GLY A 164 6.83 4.93 -15.08
C GLY A 164 6.11 5.28 -13.78
N VAL A 165 5.95 4.33 -12.84
CA VAL A 165 5.42 4.65 -11.51
C VAL A 165 6.43 5.47 -10.70
N ASP A 166 5.94 6.35 -9.82
CA ASP A 166 6.78 7.19 -8.95
C ASP A 166 7.23 6.46 -7.68
N VAL A 167 6.47 5.45 -7.25
CA VAL A 167 6.70 4.68 -6.04
C VAL A 167 6.19 3.25 -6.19
N ILE A 168 6.92 2.31 -5.59
CA ILE A 168 6.47 0.92 -5.43
C ILE A 168 6.23 0.66 -3.95
N GLU A 169 5.15 -0.05 -3.63
CA GLU A 169 4.88 -0.55 -2.29
C GLU A 169 4.94 -2.08 -2.28
N LEU A 170 5.80 -2.64 -1.42
CA LEU A 170 5.81 -4.07 -1.14
C LEU A 170 4.70 -4.41 -0.14
N HIS A 171 3.82 -5.34 -0.50
CA HIS A 171 2.77 -5.79 0.41
C HIS A 171 3.30 -6.81 1.43
N GLY A 172 3.66 -6.35 2.63
CA GLY A 172 4.11 -7.15 3.76
C GLY A 172 3.09 -7.26 4.90
N ALA A 173 1.79 -7.15 4.58
CA ALA A 173 0.69 -7.13 5.56
C ALA A 173 -0.40 -8.15 5.25
N HIS A 174 -1.45 -8.17 6.09
CA HIS A 174 -2.76 -8.81 5.89
C HIS A 174 -2.71 -10.32 5.63
N GLY A 175 -1.62 -10.99 6.03
CA GLY A 175 -1.46 -12.43 5.85
C GLY A 175 -1.22 -12.85 4.41
N TYR A 176 -0.74 -11.96 3.55
CA TYR A 176 -0.23 -12.30 2.23
C TYR A 176 1.22 -12.82 2.32
N LEU A 177 1.80 -13.26 1.21
CA LEU A 177 2.98 -14.12 1.24
C LEU A 177 4.15 -13.56 2.07
N VAL A 178 4.51 -12.28 1.91
CA VAL A 178 5.60 -11.69 2.69
C VAL A 178 5.28 -11.70 4.18
N HIS A 179 4.05 -11.31 4.56
CA HIS A 179 3.60 -11.38 5.95
C HIS A 179 3.62 -12.81 6.50
N GLN A 180 3.26 -13.82 5.67
CA GLN A 180 3.28 -15.22 6.09
C GLN A 180 4.67 -15.66 6.53
N PHE A 181 5.73 -15.19 5.89
CA PHE A 181 7.12 -15.46 6.29
C PHE A 181 7.51 -14.74 7.59
N MET A 182 6.94 -13.57 7.88
CA MET A 182 7.23 -12.77 9.07
C MET A 182 6.66 -13.37 10.37
N SER A 183 5.66 -14.23 10.28
CA SER A 183 4.89 -14.69 11.44
C SER A 183 5.07 -16.17 11.72
N ARG A 184 5.38 -16.51 12.96
CA ARG A 184 5.45 -17.90 13.44
C ARG A 184 4.11 -18.64 13.35
N ALA A 185 3.00 -17.92 13.30
CA ALA A 185 1.68 -18.51 13.12
C ALA A 185 1.48 -19.12 11.71
N SER A 186 2.27 -18.72 10.74
CA SER A 186 2.20 -19.18 9.35
C SER A 186 3.52 -19.73 8.81
N ASN A 187 4.65 -19.48 9.49
CA ASN A 187 5.97 -19.93 9.10
C ASN A 187 6.57 -20.81 10.20
N GLN A 188 6.64 -22.11 9.93
CA GLN A 188 7.22 -23.11 10.80
C GLN A 188 8.40 -23.84 10.12
N ARG A 189 9.13 -23.10 9.27
CA ARG A 189 10.32 -23.62 8.60
C ARG A 189 11.48 -23.78 9.57
N ASP A 190 12.33 -24.76 9.29
CA ASP A 190 13.56 -25.04 10.01
C ASP A 190 14.84 -24.69 9.21
N ASP A 191 14.67 -24.17 7.97
CA ASP A 191 15.75 -23.60 7.15
C ASP A 191 15.94 -22.09 7.41
N GLY A 192 16.87 -21.44 6.69
CA GLY A 192 17.15 -20.01 6.85
C GLY A 192 15.93 -19.10 6.68
N TYR A 193 14.89 -19.52 5.95
CA TYR A 193 13.65 -18.78 5.78
C TYR A 193 12.65 -18.94 6.94
N GLY A 194 13.00 -19.70 7.97
CA GLY A 194 12.31 -19.69 9.27
C GLY A 194 12.59 -18.42 10.07
N GLU A 195 13.62 -17.65 9.72
CA GLU A 195 13.89 -16.34 10.29
C GLU A 195 12.89 -15.30 9.72
N PRO A 196 12.13 -14.55 10.57
CA PRO A 196 11.00 -13.73 10.15
C PRO A 196 11.32 -12.64 9.11
N THR A 197 12.56 -12.14 9.07
CA THR A 197 12.93 -11.06 8.16
C THR A 197 13.64 -11.52 6.89
N GLN A 198 14.09 -12.78 6.83
CA GLN A 198 14.96 -13.25 5.75
C GLN A 198 14.34 -13.11 4.36
N PHE A 199 13.12 -13.64 4.18
CA PHE A 199 12.44 -13.53 2.89
C PHE A 199 12.18 -12.07 2.49
N GLY A 200 11.65 -11.26 3.42
CA GLY A 200 11.38 -9.84 3.18
C GLY A 200 12.64 -9.06 2.79
N ARG A 201 13.78 -9.31 3.46
CA ARG A 201 15.07 -8.67 3.12
C ARG A 201 15.53 -9.01 1.71
N GLU A 202 15.43 -10.28 1.32
CA GLU A 202 15.85 -10.72 -0.02
C GLU A 202 14.94 -10.11 -1.09
N VAL A 203 13.61 -10.08 -0.87
CA VAL A 203 12.66 -9.42 -1.77
C VAL A 203 12.98 -7.92 -1.89
N ILE A 204 13.17 -7.20 -0.78
CA ILE A 204 13.52 -5.78 -0.78
C ILE A 204 14.82 -5.55 -1.55
N GLY A 205 15.87 -6.32 -1.28
CA GLY A 205 17.16 -6.20 -1.97
C GLY A 205 17.04 -6.47 -3.47
N ALA A 206 16.29 -7.49 -3.86
CA ALA A 206 16.03 -7.83 -5.26
C ALA A 206 15.24 -6.73 -5.98
N MET A 207 14.19 -6.17 -5.38
CA MET A 207 13.44 -5.04 -5.93
C MET A 207 14.34 -3.81 -6.06
N ARG A 208 15.12 -3.48 -5.04
CA ARG A 208 16.07 -2.36 -5.08
C ARG A 208 17.11 -2.46 -6.19
N SER A 209 17.53 -3.67 -6.54
CA SER A 209 18.52 -3.89 -7.59
C SER A 209 18.08 -3.42 -8.99
N VAL A 210 16.76 -3.25 -9.20
CA VAL A 210 16.17 -2.81 -10.47
C VAL A 210 15.48 -1.44 -10.37
N MET A 211 15.35 -0.87 -9.18
CA MET A 211 14.75 0.44 -8.96
C MET A 211 15.80 1.55 -9.07
N PRO A 212 15.47 2.71 -9.66
CA PRO A 212 16.32 3.89 -9.58
C PRO A 212 16.63 4.28 -8.12
N ALA A 213 17.87 4.71 -7.84
CA ALA A 213 18.29 5.05 -6.47
C ALA A 213 17.41 6.12 -5.81
N GLY A 214 16.89 7.06 -6.61
CA GLY A 214 16.00 8.12 -6.16
C GLY A 214 14.55 7.68 -5.92
N MET A 215 14.10 6.57 -6.49
CA MET A 215 12.73 6.09 -6.34
C MET A 215 12.51 5.52 -4.93
N PRO A 216 11.51 5.97 -4.17
CA PRO A 216 11.20 5.40 -2.87
C PRO A 216 10.56 4.01 -2.99
N LEU A 217 10.86 3.15 -2.02
CA LEU A 217 10.18 1.88 -1.79
C LEU A 217 9.38 1.99 -0.50
N PHE A 218 8.08 1.85 -0.60
CA PHE A 218 7.19 1.71 0.54
C PHE A 218 7.04 0.23 0.92
N MET A 219 6.67 -0.04 2.15
CA MET A 219 6.28 -1.38 2.58
C MET A 219 5.04 -1.29 3.45
N ARG A 220 3.97 -1.98 3.05
CA ARG A 220 2.80 -2.13 3.89
C ARG A 220 3.02 -3.27 4.88
N VAL A 221 2.74 -2.99 6.18
CA VAL A 221 2.94 -3.95 7.27
C VAL A 221 1.73 -3.98 8.20
N SER A 222 1.51 -5.10 8.90
CA SER A 222 0.50 -5.20 9.96
C SER A 222 1.15 -4.92 11.31
N GLY A 223 0.70 -3.84 12.00
CA GLY A 223 1.23 -3.41 13.30
C GLY A 223 1.13 -4.46 14.40
N THR A 224 0.14 -5.32 14.30
CA THR A 224 -0.08 -6.47 15.18
C THR A 224 -0.96 -7.50 14.48
N GLU A 225 -0.89 -8.76 14.91
CA GLU A 225 -1.78 -9.82 14.42
C GLU A 225 -3.03 -10.02 15.30
N HIS A 226 -3.19 -9.21 16.35
CA HIS A 226 -4.30 -9.28 17.30
C HIS A 226 -4.47 -10.68 17.95
N SER A 227 -3.39 -11.42 18.10
CA SER A 227 -3.38 -12.77 18.65
C SER A 227 -2.07 -13.08 19.36
N PRO A 228 -2.07 -13.82 20.46
CA PRO A 228 -0.85 -14.28 21.12
C PRO A 228 -0.06 -15.32 20.30
N LEU A 229 -0.66 -15.87 19.23
CA LEU A 229 0.02 -16.78 18.29
C LEU A 229 0.85 -16.03 17.25
N GLY A 230 0.56 -14.73 17.04
CA GLY A 230 1.26 -13.88 16.10
C GLY A 230 2.22 -12.91 16.80
N TYR A 231 2.66 -11.90 16.06
CA TYR A 231 3.53 -10.86 16.59
C TYR A 231 2.76 -9.60 17.02
N GLY A 232 3.37 -8.82 17.91
CA GLY A 232 2.92 -7.51 18.36
C GLY A 232 3.71 -6.37 17.73
N VAL A 233 3.36 -5.14 18.13
CA VAL A 233 3.98 -3.92 17.55
C VAL A 233 5.48 -3.81 17.86
N GLU A 234 5.93 -4.30 18.99
CA GLU A 234 7.35 -4.28 19.38
C GLU A 234 8.19 -5.18 18.47
N ASP A 235 7.66 -6.37 18.17
CA ASP A 235 8.29 -7.31 17.22
C ASP A 235 8.34 -6.68 15.81
N LEU A 236 7.23 -6.05 15.39
CA LEU A 236 7.20 -5.36 14.10
C LEU A 236 8.24 -4.24 14.05
N VAL A 237 8.39 -3.43 15.09
CA VAL A 237 9.40 -2.36 15.13
C VAL A 237 10.81 -2.95 14.94
N ALA A 238 11.11 -4.10 15.56
CA ALA A 238 12.39 -4.77 15.35
C ALA A 238 12.58 -5.22 13.89
N MET A 239 11.56 -5.85 13.29
CA MET A 239 11.58 -6.24 11.88
C MET A 239 11.65 -5.04 10.92
N ALA A 240 10.91 -3.96 11.21
CA ALA A 240 10.90 -2.75 10.39
C ALA A 240 12.28 -2.08 10.32
N ARG A 241 13.06 -2.09 11.40
CA ARG A 241 14.47 -1.62 11.36
C ARG A 241 15.32 -2.43 10.39
N VAL A 242 15.12 -3.75 10.35
CA VAL A 242 15.82 -4.64 9.41
C VAL A 242 15.40 -4.34 7.97
N PHE A 243 14.11 -4.15 7.71
CA PHE A 243 13.60 -3.81 6.38
C PHE A 243 13.99 -2.40 5.93
N GLN A 244 14.05 -1.43 6.85
CA GLN A 244 14.57 -0.10 6.57
C GLN A 244 16.05 -0.17 6.16
N ALA A 245 16.87 -0.92 6.90
CA ALA A 245 18.27 -1.13 6.56
C ALA A 245 18.45 -1.87 5.21
N ALA A 246 17.50 -2.73 4.83
CA ALA A 246 17.47 -3.40 3.53
C ALA A 246 17.01 -2.48 2.38
N GLY A 247 16.39 -1.33 2.69
CA GLY A 247 16.06 -0.33 1.67
C GLY A 247 14.60 0.16 1.64
N VAL A 248 13.77 -0.15 2.61
CA VAL A 248 12.43 0.47 2.74
C VAL A 248 12.58 1.91 3.20
N ASP A 249 11.90 2.83 2.53
CA ASP A 249 11.97 4.27 2.82
C ASP A 249 10.77 4.78 3.64
N LEU A 250 9.61 4.12 3.54
CA LEU A 250 8.41 4.48 4.29
C LEU A 250 7.58 3.23 4.58
N PHE A 251 7.01 3.15 5.80
CA PHE A 251 6.07 2.08 6.15
C PHE A 251 4.63 2.58 6.16
N ASP A 252 3.76 1.89 5.39
CA ASP A 252 2.29 1.98 5.49
C ASP A 252 1.81 0.98 6.54
N VAL A 253 1.27 1.47 7.66
CA VAL A 253 0.98 0.63 8.81
C VAL A 253 -0.51 0.39 8.98
N SER A 254 -0.89 -0.86 8.73
CA SER A 254 -2.22 -1.44 8.96
C SER A 254 -2.19 -2.37 10.18
N SER A 255 -3.10 -3.35 10.26
CA SER A 255 -3.07 -4.40 11.30
C SER A 255 -3.84 -5.66 10.90
N GLY A 256 -3.52 -6.78 11.54
CA GLY A 256 -4.23 -8.06 11.40
C GLY A 256 -4.07 -8.74 10.04
N GLY A 257 -4.98 -9.66 9.78
CA GLY A 257 -5.17 -10.33 8.49
C GLY A 257 -4.37 -11.62 8.27
N ASN A 258 -3.36 -11.93 9.08
CA ASN A 258 -2.63 -13.20 8.99
C ASN A 258 -3.33 -14.34 9.73
N LEU A 259 -4.08 -14.01 10.77
CA LEU A 259 -4.91 -14.96 11.51
C LEU A 259 -6.39 -14.57 11.33
N PRO A 260 -7.33 -15.51 11.38
CA PRO A 260 -8.77 -15.25 11.23
C PRO A 260 -9.37 -14.67 12.54
N VAL A 261 -8.75 -13.62 13.06
CA VAL A 261 -9.16 -12.93 14.28
C VAL A 261 -9.92 -11.67 13.93
N PRO A 262 -11.10 -11.41 14.52
CA PRO A 262 -11.82 -10.16 14.35
C PRO A 262 -10.99 -8.96 14.86
N VAL A 263 -11.00 -7.88 14.10
CA VAL A 263 -10.37 -6.62 14.49
C VAL A 263 -11.47 -5.60 14.79
N ALA A 264 -11.42 -4.98 15.98
CA ALA A 264 -12.32 -3.88 16.31
C ALA A 264 -11.92 -2.63 15.52
N GLU A 265 -12.81 -2.18 14.63
CA GLU A 265 -12.59 -0.98 13.82
C GLU A 265 -13.28 0.24 14.45
N PHE A 266 -12.53 1.31 14.64
CA PHE A 266 -13.00 2.64 15.06
C PHE A 266 -12.11 3.72 14.42
N PRO A 267 -12.53 4.99 14.38
CA PRO A 267 -11.73 6.05 13.78
C PRO A 267 -10.28 6.08 14.28
N GLY A 268 -9.32 5.90 13.39
CA GLY A 268 -7.89 5.96 13.71
C GLY A 268 -7.32 4.74 14.47
N TYR A 269 -8.01 3.61 14.53
CA TYR A 269 -7.61 2.43 15.35
C TYR A 269 -6.19 1.90 15.05
N GLN A 270 -5.62 2.18 13.88
CA GLN A 270 -4.27 1.75 13.51
C GLN A 270 -3.19 2.83 13.70
N VAL A 271 -3.58 4.08 13.95
CA VAL A 271 -2.64 5.19 14.15
C VAL A 271 -1.61 4.91 15.25
N PRO A 272 -1.95 4.34 16.44
CA PRO A 272 -0.95 4.03 17.46
C PRO A 272 0.15 3.07 17.00
N TYR A 273 -0.15 2.14 16.07
CA TYR A 273 0.85 1.24 15.51
C TYR A 273 1.79 1.98 14.54
N ALA A 274 1.24 2.84 13.67
CA ALA A 274 2.04 3.66 12.77
C ALA A 274 2.98 4.59 13.54
N GLU A 275 2.49 5.23 14.59
CA GLU A 275 3.26 6.09 15.47
C GLU A 275 4.39 5.31 16.18
N ALA A 276 4.10 4.10 16.68
CA ALA A 276 5.11 3.26 17.32
C ALA A 276 6.22 2.83 16.33
N VAL A 277 5.84 2.45 15.11
CA VAL A 277 6.81 2.12 14.04
C VAL A 277 7.65 3.34 13.71
N GLY A 278 7.03 4.50 13.43
CA GLY A 278 7.74 5.74 13.08
C GLY A 278 8.75 6.16 14.14
N ARG A 279 8.36 6.13 15.42
CA ARG A 279 9.27 6.38 16.55
C ARG A 279 10.39 5.35 16.63
N GLY A 280 10.03 4.07 16.42
CA GLY A 280 10.99 2.97 16.54
C GLY A 280 12.07 2.95 15.47
N ILE A 281 11.75 3.35 14.23
CA ILE A 281 12.69 3.40 13.10
C ILE A 281 13.32 4.77 12.91
N GLY A 282 12.79 5.83 13.52
CA GLY A 282 13.20 7.22 13.28
C GLY A 282 12.99 7.66 11.83
N GLY A 283 11.95 7.16 11.16
CA GLY A 283 11.69 7.39 9.74
C GLY A 283 10.22 7.66 9.43
N PRO A 284 9.89 7.98 8.16
CA PRO A 284 8.53 8.33 7.79
C PRO A 284 7.60 7.12 7.79
N VAL A 285 6.34 7.39 8.18
CA VAL A 285 5.25 6.41 8.22
C VAL A 285 3.97 6.99 7.64
N MET A 286 3.13 6.12 7.13
CA MET A 286 1.77 6.38 6.69
C MET A 286 0.81 5.57 7.56
N ALA A 287 -0.31 6.18 7.97
CA ALA A 287 -1.38 5.50 8.68
C ALA A 287 -2.59 5.30 7.78
N VAL A 288 -3.31 4.22 8.02
CA VAL A 288 -4.58 3.86 7.40
C VAL A 288 -5.53 3.35 8.49
N GLY A 289 -6.83 3.37 8.27
CA GLY A 289 -7.82 2.75 9.16
C GLY A 289 -8.86 3.72 9.70
N CYS A 290 -10.02 3.77 9.04
CA CYS A 290 -11.15 4.63 9.40
C CYS A 290 -10.76 6.11 9.61
N LEU A 291 -9.94 6.65 8.69
CA LEU A 291 -9.47 8.05 8.69
C LEU A 291 -10.31 8.92 7.76
N ASP A 292 -11.61 8.63 7.65
CA ASP A 292 -12.51 9.32 6.72
C ASP A 292 -12.92 10.71 7.23
N ASP A 293 -12.80 10.97 8.53
CA ASP A 293 -13.04 12.28 9.14
C ASP A 293 -11.87 13.22 8.84
N TYR A 294 -12.17 14.39 8.26
CA TYR A 294 -11.17 15.35 7.81
C TYR A 294 -10.37 15.95 8.97
N ALA A 295 -11.04 16.26 10.09
CA ALA A 295 -10.39 16.84 11.24
C ALA A 295 -9.47 15.83 11.94
N LEU A 296 -9.88 14.56 12.01
CA LEU A 296 -9.03 13.48 12.52
C LEU A 296 -7.80 13.31 11.63
N ALA A 297 -7.98 13.23 10.29
CA ALA A 297 -6.87 13.09 9.36
C ALA A 297 -5.87 14.24 9.46
N GLU A 298 -6.36 15.50 9.59
CA GLU A 298 -5.51 16.67 9.82
C GLU A 298 -4.78 16.56 11.16
N SER A 299 -5.49 16.26 12.27
CA SER A 299 -4.89 16.27 13.61
C SER A 299 -3.71 15.32 13.74
N ILE A 300 -3.82 14.08 13.21
CA ILE A 300 -2.74 13.09 13.30
C ILE A 300 -1.48 13.48 12.52
N VAL A 301 -1.64 14.24 11.44
CA VAL A 301 -0.52 14.78 10.65
C VAL A 301 0.04 16.04 11.31
N ALA A 302 -0.82 16.95 11.74
CA ALA A 302 -0.43 18.20 12.40
C ALA A 302 0.32 17.95 13.72
N GLU A 303 -0.08 16.94 14.47
CA GLU A 303 0.59 16.49 15.70
C GLU A 303 1.92 15.75 15.42
N GLY A 304 2.27 15.51 14.15
CA GLY A 304 3.50 14.81 13.76
C GLY A 304 3.51 13.31 14.12
N ARG A 305 2.34 12.72 14.33
CA ARG A 305 2.21 11.29 14.64
C ARG A 305 2.51 10.41 13.45
N VAL A 306 2.13 10.88 12.24
CA VAL A 306 2.44 10.24 10.96
C VAL A 306 2.78 11.30 9.91
N ASN A 307 3.38 10.88 8.81
CA ASN A 307 3.78 11.75 7.70
C ASN A 307 2.72 11.84 6.60
N LEU A 308 2.01 10.75 6.35
CA LEU A 308 0.97 10.61 5.33
C LEU A 308 -0.25 9.88 5.92
N VAL A 309 -1.42 10.13 5.33
CA VAL A 309 -2.65 9.39 5.63
C VAL A 309 -3.16 8.69 4.37
N ALA A 310 -3.47 7.40 4.49
CA ALA A 310 -4.07 6.61 3.42
C ALA A 310 -5.57 6.45 3.66
N ILE A 311 -6.36 6.88 2.68
CA ILE A 311 -7.82 6.80 2.71
C ILE A 311 -8.27 5.65 1.81
N GLY A 312 -8.91 4.65 2.41
CA GLY A 312 -9.46 3.50 1.69
C GLY A 312 -10.94 3.68 1.35
N ARG A 313 -11.81 3.11 2.16
CA ARG A 313 -13.28 3.11 1.96
C ARG A 313 -13.88 4.52 1.85
N GLY A 314 -13.28 5.53 2.49
CA GLY A 314 -13.66 6.93 2.30
C GLY A 314 -13.58 7.35 0.83
N MET A 315 -12.47 7.03 0.14
CA MET A 315 -12.31 7.33 -1.28
C MET A 315 -13.08 6.39 -2.21
N LEU A 316 -13.58 5.24 -1.74
CA LEU A 316 -14.55 4.45 -2.52
C LEU A 316 -15.93 5.15 -2.57
N ARG A 317 -16.33 5.77 -1.46
CA ARG A 317 -17.60 6.51 -1.35
C ARG A 317 -17.54 7.89 -2.01
N ASP A 318 -16.43 8.60 -1.81
CA ASP A 318 -16.20 9.95 -2.35
C ASP A 318 -14.84 10.02 -3.07
N PRO A 319 -14.80 9.94 -4.41
CA PRO A 319 -13.57 10.12 -5.18
C PRO A 319 -12.93 11.49 -4.98
N TYR A 320 -13.69 12.49 -4.55
CA TYR A 320 -13.26 13.87 -4.31
C TYR A 320 -12.91 14.15 -2.85
N TRP A 321 -12.73 13.10 -2.04
CA TRP A 321 -12.47 13.21 -0.61
C TRP A 321 -11.39 14.25 -0.27
N ALA A 322 -10.29 14.30 -1.01
CA ALA A 322 -9.21 15.24 -0.72
C ALA A 322 -9.62 16.70 -0.97
N ASN A 323 -10.36 16.99 -2.04
CA ASN A 323 -10.89 18.32 -2.28
C ASN A 323 -12.02 18.68 -1.29
N SER A 324 -12.85 17.72 -0.91
CA SER A 324 -13.88 17.91 0.14
C SER A 324 -13.23 18.24 1.49
N ALA A 325 -12.13 17.56 1.84
CA ALA A 325 -11.34 17.84 3.03
C ALA A 325 -10.69 19.24 2.97
N ALA A 326 -10.12 19.65 1.81
CA ALA A 326 -9.55 20.97 1.63
C ALA A 326 -10.59 22.06 1.91
N LEU A 327 -11.78 21.97 1.30
CA LEU A 327 -12.88 22.92 1.55
C LEU A 327 -13.28 22.95 3.02
N ALA A 328 -13.43 21.78 3.67
CA ALA A 328 -13.83 21.70 5.07
C ALA A 328 -12.79 22.30 6.03
N LEU A 329 -11.51 22.19 5.70
CA LEU A 329 -10.39 22.73 6.49
C LEU A 329 -10.01 24.16 6.11
N GLY A 330 -10.73 24.78 5.18
CA GLY A 330 -10.50 26.16 4.79
C GLY A 330 -9.39 26.36 3.76
N GLU A 331 -8.95 25.30 3.09
CA GLU A 331 -7.87 25.30 2.13
C GLU A 331 -8.35 25.48 0.68
N HIS A 332 -7.41 25.79 -0.23
CA HIS A 332 -7.67 25.79 -1.66
C HIS A 332 -7.82 24.36 -2.19
N THR A 333 -8.75 24.21 -3.13
CA THR A 333 -8.95 22.93 -3.82
C THR A 333 -7.96 22.76 -4.97
N LEU A 334 -7.71 21.48 -5.32
CA LEU A 334 -6.89 21.07 -6.46
C LEU A 334 -7.76 20.55 -7.63
N LEU A 335 -8.99 21.05 -7.72
CA LEU A 335 -9.91 20.70 -8.81
C LEU A 335 -9.45 21.31 -10.15
N PRO A 336 -9.70 20.62 -11.27
CA PRO A 336 -9.46 21.17 -12.60
C PRO A 336 -10.23 22.48 -12.85
N ASP A 337 -9.69 23.34 -13.70
CA ASP A 337 -10.28 24.65 -14.04
C ASP A 337 -11.76 24.56 -14.47
N GLN A 338 -12.15 23.47 -15.15
CA GLN A 338 -13.52 23.22 -15.58
C GLN A 338 -14.51 23.14 -14.41
N TYR A 339 -14.05 22.82 -13.21
CA TYR A 339 -14.86 22.67 -12.00
C TYR A 339 -14.82 23.89 -11.07
N HIS A 340 -14.03 24.92 -11.39
CA HIS A 340 -13.85 26.11 -10.55
C HIS A 340 -15.17 26.86 -10.24
N ARG A 341 -16.18 26.74 -11.12
CA ARG A 341 -17.50 27.35 -10.86
C ARG A 341 -18.24 26.73 -9.68
N ALA A 342 -17.91 25.51 -9.30
CA ALA A 342 -18.49 24.82 -8.15
C ALA A 342 -17.86 25.23 -6.81
N ILE A 343 -16.78 26.02 -6.85
CA ILE A 343 -15.97 26.35 -5.66
C ILE A 343 -16.22 27.83 -5.30
N PRO A 344 -16.41 28.17 -3.99
CA PRO A 344 -16.44 29.54 -3.53
C PRO A 344 -15.22 30.33 -4.01
N THR A 345 -15.42 31.60 -4.36
CA THR A 345 -14.38 32.43 -5.03
C THR A 345 -13.14 32.64 -4.17
N ASP A 346 -13.30 32.62 -2.86
CA ASP A 346 -12.23 32.74 -1.85
C ASP A 346 -11.47 31.44 -1.58
N ARG A 347 -11.87 30.33 -2.25
CA ARG A 347 -11.30 28.98 -2.11
C ARG A 347 -10.84 28.37 -3.45
N ARG A 348 -10.74 29.16 -4.50
CA ARG A 348 -10.28 28.73 -5.84
C ARG A 348 -8.77 28.74 -5.97
#